data_9f8e09ce36c94b61114c9c5d660e2531
#
_entry.id   9f8e09ce36c94b61114c9c5d660e2531
#
_cell.length_a   1.000
_cell.length_b   1.000
_cell.length_c   1.000
_cell.angle_alpha   90.00
_cell.angle_beta   90.00
_cell.angle_gamma   90.00
#
_symmetry.space_group_name_H-M   'P 1'
#
loop_
_entity.id
_entity.type
_entity.pdbx_description
1 polymer ?
#
loop_
_entity_poly.entity_id
_entity_poly.type
_entity_poly.pdbx_seq_one_letter_code
_entity_poly.pdbx_strand_id
1 'polypeptide(L)'
;PGFQIYEDGVKDGWVIGADVHAELTSNSVEQSPLVYFSSEATQSWCGFFWSNQLSAMVAAAPEGMEIGITTWPSEDPQKSNFLKPSSFFAVSRDAGANEEEAVKVVNYLLNSEDANKILLGERGVPASSVVASAIAPLQDETAQVVTKYVNDVVTPNCSAISPAIPDGANEVYDYYNQLVDKILYGQMTAQEAAEDLFKMGNQIMSR
;
A
#
# COMPACT_ATOMS: atom_id res chain seq x y z
N PRO A 1 15.94 11.89 10.66
CA PRO A 1 16.34 10.49 10.35
C PRO A 1 15.78 10.01 9.01
N GLY A 2 14.51 10.34 8.64
CA GLY A 2 13.88 9.82 7.43
C GLY A 2 14.60 10.19 6.13
N PHE A 3 14.99 11.44 5.96
CA PHE A 3 15.75 11.86 4.77
C PHE A 3 17.20 11.34 4.74
N GLN A 4 17.79 11.05 5.90
CA GLN A 4 19.14 10.54 5.97
C GLN A 4 19.31 9.20 5.28
N ILE A 5 18.24 8.38 5.26
CA ILE A 5 18.23 7.08 4.55
C ILE A 5 18.52 7.27 3.06
N TYR A 6 17.92 8.28 2.44
CA TYR A 6 18.13 8.54 1.00
C TYR A 6 19.53 9.09 0.73
N GLU A 7 20.01 10.05 1.57
CA GLU A 7 21.34 10.63 1.41
C GLU A 7 22.44 9.59 1.59
N ASP A 8 22.36 8.79 2.65
CA ASP A 8 23.31 7.70 2.90
C ASP A 8 23.20 6.62 1.82
N GLY A 9 21.99 6.29 1.40
CA GLY A 9 21.73 5.28 0.39
C GLY A 9 22.31 5.60 -0.97
N VAL A 10 22.23 6.85 -1.42
CA VAL A 10 22.88 7.31 -2.66
C VAL A 10 24.40 7.29 -2.49
N LYS A 11 24.91 7.80 -1.37
CA LYS A 11 26.34 7.86 -1.07
C LYS A 11 26.99 6.48 -1.00
N ASP A 12 26.32 5.54 -0.35
CA ASP A 12 26.83 4.19 -0.10
C ASP A 12 26.40 3.18 -1.19
N GLY A 13 25.60 3.61 -2.17
CA GLY A 13 25.24 2.85 -3.36
C GLY A 13 24.19 1.75 -3.17
N TRP A 14 23.37 1.81 -2.11
CA TRP A 14 22.29 0.86 -1.88
C TRP A 14 20.88 1.43 -2.20
N VAL A 15 20.79 2.71 -2.58
CA VAL A 15 19.62 3.31 -3.21
C VAL A 15 19.98 3.61 -4.67
N ILE A 16 19.03 3.33 -5.58
CA ILE A 16 19.20 3.65 -7.00
C ILE A 16 19.38 5.16 -7.22
N GLY A 17 20.19 5.51 -8.22
CA GLY A 17 20.39 6.91 -8.61
C GLY A 17 19.09 7.57 -9.08
N ALA A 18 19.07 8.91 -9.05
CA ALA A 18 17.90 9.70 -9.39
C ALA A 18 17.44 9.52 -10.84
N ASP A 19 18.34 9.29 -11.76
CA ASP A 19 18.06 9.00 -13.17
C ASP A 19 17.29 7.68 -13.32
N VAL A 20 17.75 6.62 -12.68
CA VAL A 20 17.08 5.33 -12.67
C VAL A 20 15.73 5.44 -11.92
N HIS A 21 15.70 6.15 -10.78
CA HIS A 21 14.46 6.38 -10.04
C HIS A 21 13.39 7.08 -10.90
N ALA A 22 13.78 8.09 -11.67
CA ALA A 22 12.88 8.82 -12.57
C ALA A 22 12.31 7.93 -13.69
N GLU A 23 13.10 6.97 -14.20
CA GLU A 23 12.63 6.01 -15.21
C GLU A 23 11.68 4.94 -14.63
N LEU A 24 11.88 4.59 -13.38
CA LEU A 24 11.13 3.52 -12.69
C LEU A 24 9.91 4.04 -11.92
N THR A 25 9.72 5.35 -11.80
CA THR A 25 8.54 5.93 -11.14
C THR A 25 7.30 5.64 -11.96
N SER A 26 6.71 4.50 -11.68
CA SER A 26 5.42 4.09 -12.18
C SER A 26 4.41 4.05 -11.05
N ASN A 27 3.20 4.47 -11.35
CA ASN A 27 2.07 4.36 -10.42
C ASN A 27 1.45 2.95 -10.43
N SER A 28 2.00 2.02 -11.19
CA SER A 28 1.51 0.66 -11.36
C SER A 28 2.35 -0.33 -10.55
N VAL A 29 1.67 -1.25 -9.88
CA VAL A 29 2.30 -2.33 -9.12
C VAL A 29 3.11 -3.25 -10.02
N GLU A 30 2.60 -3.50 -11.23
CA GLU A 30 3.17 -4.36 -12.25
C GLU A 30 4.46 -3.77 -12.88
N GLN A 31 4.69 -2.49 -12.70
CA GLN A 31 5.91 -1.79 -13.14
C GLN A 31 6.87 -1.48 -11.98
N SER A 32 6.61 -2.02 -10.81
CA SER A 32 7.53 -1.90 -9.68
C SER A 32 8.89 -2.50 -10.03
N PRO A 33 10.01 -1.89 -9.61
CA PRO A 33 11.36 -2.47 -9.75
C PRO A 33 11.53 -3.85 -9.13
N LEU A 34 10.59 -4.30 -8.31
CA LEU A 34 10.55 -5.65 -7.78
C LEU A 34 10.32 -6.69 -8.87
N VAL A 35 9.46 -6.39 -9.85
CA VAL A 35 9.01 -7.32 -10.90
C VAL A 35 9.32 -6.84 -12.31
N TYR A 36 9.54 -5.55 -12.50
CA TYR A 36 9.86 -4.92 -13.77
C TYR A 36 11.21 -4.20 -13.69
N PHE A 37 12.21 -4.75 -14.34
CA PHE A 37 13.58 -4.22 -14.33
C PHE A 37 14.29 -4.55 -15.65
N SER A 38 15.19 -3.67 -16.09
CA SER A 38 15.96 -3.85 -17.32
C SER A 38 17.30 -4.59 -17.09
N SER A 39 17.75 -4.63 -15.85
CA SER A 39 19.00 -5.29 -15.45
C SER A 39 18.97 -5.61 -13.93
N GLU A 40 19.84 -6.49 -13.49
CA GLU A 40 19.99 -6.77 -12.04
C GLU A 40 20.33 -5.52 -11.22
N ALA A 41 21.00 -4.53 -11.80
CA ALA A 41 21.34 -3.28 -11.13
C ALA A 41 20.10 -2.38 -10.85
N THR A 42 18.99 -2.61 -11.55
CA THR A 42 17.74 -1.85 -11.39
C THR A 42 16.66 -2.66 -10.68
N GLN A 43 16.96 -3.90 -10.30
CA GLN A 43 16.03 -4.77 -9.59
C GLN A 43 16.03 -4.46 -8.08
N SER A 44 14.82 -4.23 -7.53
CA SER A 44 14.63 -4.20 -6.09
C SER A 44 14.47 -5.61 -5.53
N TRP A 45 15.08 -5.90 -4.38
CA TRP A 45 14.92 -7.17 -3.68
C TRP A 45 13.73 -7.19 -2.72
N CYS A 46 13.20 -6.01 -2.37
CA CYS A 46 12.00 -5.86 -1.56
C CYS A 46 11.25 -4.57 -1.96
N GLY A 47 10.00 -4.46 -1.53
CA GLY A 47 9.17 -3.27 -1.70
C GLY A 47 8.05 -3.21 -0.68
N PHE A 48 7.46 -2.04 -0.51
CA PHE A 48 6.40 -1.77 0.46
C PHE A 48 5.07 -1.59 -0.27
N PHE A 49 4.16 -2.52 -0.07
CA PHE A 49 2.90 -2.60 -0.78
C PHE A 49 1.77 -3.02 0.14
N TRP A 50 0.54 -2.83 -0.32
CA TRP A 50 -0.63 -3.38 0.35
C TRP A 50 -0.76 -4.88 0.03
N SER A 51 -1.21 -5.66 0.99
CA SER A 51 -1.31 -7.13 0.85
C SER A 51 -2.14 -7.57 -0.37
N ASN A 52 -3.19 -6.84 -0.72
CA ASN A 52 -4.03 -7.12 -1.89
C ASN A 52 -3.34 -6.87 -3.23
N GLN A 53 -2.16 -6.26 -3.25
CA GLN A 53 -1.39 -6.00 -4.48
C GLN A 53 -0.49 -7.18 -4.87
N LEU A 54 -0.33 -8.17 -3.99
CA LEU A 54 0.53 -9.33 -4.25
C LEU A 54 0.13 -10.10 -5.52
N SER A 55 -1.17 -10.29 -5.76
CA SER A 55 -1.64 -11.03 -6.94
C SER A 55 -1.23 -10.35 -8.26
N ALA A 56 -1.31 -9.02 -8.32
CA ALA A 56 -0.87 -8.26 -9.49
C ALA A 56 0.65 -8.35 -9.69
N MET A 57 1.42 -8.33 -8.60
CA MET A 57 2.88 -8.50 -8.67
C MET A 57 3.27 -9.90 -9.15
N VAL A 58 2.66 -10.95 -8.60
CA VAL A 58 2.93 -12.34 -9.00
C VAL A 58 2.58 -12.55 -10.46
N ALA A 59 1.48 -11.97 -10.94
CA ALA A 59 1.08 -12.05 -12.34
C ALA A 59 2.05 -11.31 -13.29
N ALA A 60 2.71 -10.26 -12.81
CA ALA A 60 3.68 -9.48 -13.61
C ALA A 60 5.12 -9.98 -13.47
N ALA A 61 5.39 -10.84 -12.49
CA ALA A 61 6.74 -11.32 -12.21
C ALA A 61 7.32 -12.14 -13.36
N PRO A 62 8.62 -12.05 -13.65
CA PRO A 62 9.30 -12.93 -14.57
C PRO A 62 9.12 -14.42 -14.20
N GLU A 63 9.13 -15.27 -15.21
CA GLU A 63 9.02 -16.72 -15.01
C GLU A 63 10.10 -17.24 -14.04
N GLY A 64 9.66 -18.00 -13.04
CA GLY A 64 10.54 -18.57 -12.01
C GLY A 64 10.86 -17.65 -10.85
N MET A 65 10.32 -16.41 -10.83
CA MET A 65 10.46 -15.52 -9.68
C MET A 65 9.41 -15.85 -8.63
N GLU A 66 9.87 -16.09 -7.40
CA GLU A 66 9.01 -16.27 -6.23
C GLU A 66 8.96 -14.98 -5.40
N ILE A 67 7.75 -14.52 -5.08
CA ILE A 67 7.52 -13.32 -4.27
C ILE A 67 6.91 -13.72 -2.95
N GLY A 68 7.63 -13.44 -1.85
CA GLY A 68 7.13 -13.62 -0.49
C GLY A 68 6.45 -12.37 0.06
N ILE A 69 5.63 -12.54 1.09
CA ILE A 69 4.99 -11.44 1.82
C ILE A 69 5.36 -11.52 3.30
N THR A 70 5.70 -10.37 3.89
CA THR A 70 6.00 -10.26 5.32
C THR A 70 5.58 -8.89 5.85
N THR A 71 5.60 -8.72 7.17
CA THR A 71 5.33 -7.42 7.82
C THR A 71 6.54 -6.51 7.74
N TRP A 72 6.33 -5.22 7.98
CA TRP A 72 7.40 -4.25 8.16
C TRP A 72 8.33 -4.69 9.31
N PRO A 73 9.65 -4.53 9.16
CA PRO A 73 10.57 -4.65 10.28
C PRO A 73 10.20 -3.66 11.38
N SER A 74 9.99 -4.14 12.59
CA SER A 74 9.60 -3.29 13.71
C SER A 74 9.99 -3.94 15.04
N GLU A 75 10.36 -3.09 16.01
CA GLU A 75 10.55 -3.51 17.40
C GLU A 75 9.21 -3.81 18.10
N ASP A 76 8.12 -3.20 17.61
CA ASP A 76 6.77 -3.40 18.12
C ASP A 76 5.81 -3.60 16.94
N PRO A 77 5.53 -4.86 16.54
CA PRO A 77 4.64 -5.16 15.42
C PRO A 77 3.24 -4.56 15.58
N GLN A 78 2.77 -4.40 16.82
CA GLN A 78 1.45 -3.83 17.10
C GLN A 78 1.36 -2.32 16.86
N LYS A 79 2.48 -1.66 16.60
CA LYS A 79 2.54 -0.22 16.27
C LYS A 79 2.92 0.05 14.82
N SER A 80 3.38 -0.94 14.10
CA SER A 80 3.90 -0.77 12.74
C SER A 80 2.97 -1.25 11.64
N ASN A 81 2.04 -2.14 11.96
CA ASN A 81 1.09 -2.68 10.99
C ASN A 81 -0.34 -2.31 11.39
N PHE A 82 -1.21 -2.15 10.41
CA PHE A 82 -2.62 -1.87 10.61
C PHE A 82 -3.45 -2.47 9.47
N LEU A 83 -4.72 -2.78 9.76
CA LEU A 83 -5.67 -3.19 8.76
C LEU A 83 -6.36 -1.95 8.19
N LYS A 84 -6.10 -1.67 6.93
CA LYS A 84 -6.78 -0.61 6.19
C LYS A 84 -7.89 -1.22 5.35
N PRO A 85 -9.14 -0.73 5.45
CA PRO A 85 -10.18 -1.12 4.52
C PRO A 85 -9.76 -0.78 3.09
N SER A 86 -9.78 -1.75 2.19
CA SER A 86 -9.33 -1.54 0.80
C SER A 86 -10.41 -0.84 -0.03
N SER A 87 -11.66 -1.18 0.18
CA SER A 87 -12.79 -0.63 -0.56
C SER A 87 -14.02 -0.49 0.33
N PHE A 88 -14.86 0.49 0.02
CA PHE A 88 -16.13 0.71 0.68
C PHE A 88 -17.26 0.73 -0.36
N PHE A 89 -18.39 0.16 0.01
CA PHE A 89 -19.66 0.45 -0.65
C PHE A 89 -20.39 1.51 0.17
N ALA A 90 -20.86 2.56 -0.47
CA ALA A 90 -21.59 3.63 0.17
C ALA A 90 -22.93 3.86 -0.54
N VAL A 91 -23.96 4.17 0.24
CA VAL A 91 -25.24 4.62 -0.29
C VAL A 91 -25.22 6.14 -0.34
N SER A 92 -25.50 6.72 -1.52
CA SER A 92 -25.57 8.17 -1.68
C SER A 92 -26.73 8.74 -0.87
N ARG A 93 -26.52 9.94 -0.31
CA ARG A 93 -27.61 10.72 0.30
C ARG A 93 -28.76 11.01 -0.68
N ASP A 94 -28.47 11.06 -1.98
CA ASP A 94 -29.44 11.33 -3.04
C ASP A 94 -30.21 10.08 -3.49
N ALA A 95 -30.02 8.94 -2.83
CA ALA A 95 -30.79 7.72 -3.10
C ALA A 95 -32.30 7.92 -2.83
N GLY A 96 -32.64 8.82 -1.90
CA GLY A 96 -34.05 9.20 -1.64
C GLY A 96 -34.93 7.99 -1.32
N ALA A 97 -35.99 7.81 -2.08
CA ALA A 97 -36.94 6.70 -1.89
C ALA A 97 -36.31 5.31 -2.15
N ASN A 98 -35.13 5.23 -2.78
CA ASN A 98 -34.44 3.98 -3.08
C ASN A 98 -33.39 3.62 -2.05
N GLU A 99 -33.24 4.36 -0.94
CA GLU A 99 -32.20 4.14 0.08
C GLU A 99 -32.26 2.72 0.65
N GLU A 100 -33.45 2.24 1.00
CA GLU A 100 -33.64 0.89 1.55
C GLU A 100 -33.18 -0.20 0.57
N GLU A 101 -33.51 -0.07 -0.71
CA GLU A 101 -33.12 -1.02 -1.74
C GLU A 101 -31.60 -0.95 -2.00
N ALA A 102 -31.03 0.24 -2.00
CA ALA A 102 -29.58 0.40 -2.11
C ALA A 102 -28.81 -0.27 -0.95
N VAL A 103 -29.33 -0.13 0.28
CA VAL A 103 -28.74 -0.82 1.45
C VAL A 103 -28.85 -2.34 1.31
N LYS A 104 -29.96 -2.89 0.78
CA LYS A 104 -30.09 -4.32 0.49
C LYS A 104 -29.06 -4.80 -0.52
N VAL A 105 -28.79 -4.03 -1.57
CA VAL A 105 -27.73 -4.34 -2.56
C VAL A 105 -26.36 -4.35 -1.91
N VAL A 106 -26.03 -3.33 -1.11
CA VAL A 106 -24.75 -3.27 -0.39
C VAL A 106 -24.59 -4.47 0.56
N ASN A 107 -25.66 -4.78 1.31
CA ASN A 107 -25.66 -5.94 2.20
C ASN A 107 -25.45 -7.26 1.44
N TYR A 108 -26.07 -7.42 0.27
CA TYR A 108 -25.86 -8.58 -0.58
C TYR A 108 -24.41 -8.69 -1.04
N LEU A 109 -23.82 -7.60 -1.53
CA LEU A 109 -22.41 -7.60 -1.97
C LEU A 109 -21.43 -7.92 -0.86
N LEU A 110 -21.72 -7.50 0.37
CA LEU A 110 -20.82 -7.74 1.51
C LEU A 110 -20.98 -9.13 2.15
N ASN A 111 -22.22 -9.66 2.19
CA ASN A 111 -22.54 -10.82 3.01
C ASN A 111 -23.02 -12.05 2.22
N SER A 112 -23.27 -11.93 0.93
CA SER A 112 -23.68 -13.07 0.10
C SER A 112 -22.45 -13.90 -0.28
N GLU A 113 -22.50 -15.20 -0.02
CA GLU A 113 -21.50 -16.14 -0.53
C GLU A 113 -21.46 -16.15 -2.06
N ASP A 114 -22.61 -16.08 -2.71
CA ASP A 114 -22.70 -16.14 -4.18
C ASP A 114 -22.04 -14.93 -4.84
N ALA A 115 -22.25 -13.72 -4.30
CA ALA A 115 -21.54 -12.54 -4.78
C ALA A 115 -20.03 -12.66 -4.55
N ASN A 116 -19.63 -13.13 -3.39
CA ASN A 116 -18.20 -13.23 -3.04
C ASN A 116 -17.48 -14.41 -3.69
N LYS A 117 -18.18 -15.47 -4.12
CA LYS A 117 -17.64 -16.53 -5.00
C LYS A 117 -17.24 -15.98 -6.38
N ILE A 118 -17.82 -14.87 -6.81
CA ILE A 118 -17.42 -14.17 -8.04
C ILE A 118 -16.24 -13.24 -7.78
N LEU A 119 -16.27 -12.50 -6.66
CA LEU A 119 -15.24 -11.51 -6.31
C LEU A 119 -13.92 -12.16 -5.84
N LEU A 120 -13.97 -13.32 -5.20
CA LEU A 120 -12.83 -14.12 -4.71
C LEU A 120 -11.77 -13.34 -3.90
N GLY A 121 -12.17 -12.23 -3.29
CA GLY A 121 -11.25 -11.37 -2.52
C GLY A 121 -10.48 -10.34 -3.34
N GLU A 122 -10.79 -10.15 -4.63
CA GLU A 122 -10.14 -9.13 -5.48
C GLU A 122 -10.25 -7.72 -4.87
N ARG A 123 -11.32 -7.45 -4.16
CA ARG A 123 -11.52 -6.16 -3.45
C ARG A 123 -10.94 -6.14 -2.03
N GLY A 124 -10.12 -7.09 -1.68
CA GLY A 124 -9.56 -7.32 -0.35
C GLY A 124 -10.22 -8.49 0.38
N VAL A 125 -9.62 -8.90 1.49
CA VAL A 125 -10.19 -9.96 2.33
C VAL A 125 -11.57 -9.53 2.85
N PRO A 126 -12.64 -10.35 2.68
CA PRO A 126 -13.97 -9.98 3.14
C PRO A 126 -14.02 -9.65 4.63
N ALA A 127 -14.72 -8.59 5.00
CA ALA A 127 -14.92 -8.22 6.40
C ALA A 127 -15.75 -9.25 7.18
N SER A 128 -16.62 -10.00 6.48
CA SER A 128 -17.37 -11.12 7.05
C SER A 128 -16.50 -12.36 7.11
N SER A 129 -16.18 -12.85 8.31
CA SER A 129 -15.42 -14.09 8.51
C SER A 129 -16.12 -15.33 7.94
N VAL A 130 -17.46 -15.34 7.91
CA VAL A 130 -18.25 -16.40 7.28
C VAL A 130 -18.00 -16.43 5.78
N VAL A 131 -18.10 -15.29 5.14
CA VAL A 131 -17.84 -15.15 3.69
C VAL A 131 -16.38 -15.48 3.37
N ALA A 132 -15.44 -14.95 4.14
CA ALA A 132 -14.02 -15.22 3.95
C ALA A 132 -13.73 -16.73 4.01
N SER A 133 -14.31 -17.44 4.98
CA SER A 133 -14.17 -18.90 5.11
C SER A 133 -14.81 -19.66 3.93
N ALA A 134 -15.96 -19.19 3.43
CA ALA A 134 -16.66 -19.84 2.33
C ALA A 134 -15.92 -19.72 0.98
N ILE A 135 -15.23 -18.59 0.75
CA ILE A 135 -14.50 -18.37 -0.52
C ILE A 135 -13.06 -18.88 -0.47
N ALA A 136 -12.46 -19.05 0.70
CA ALA A 136 -11.06 -19.47 0.83
C ALA A 136 -10.68 -20.70 -0.02
N PRO A 137 -11.48 -21.77 -0.07
CA PRO A 137 -11.16 -22.93 -0.92
C PRO A 137 -11.24 -22.69 -2.42
N LEU A 138 -11.86 -21.57 -2.84
CA LEU A 138 -12.07 -21.22 -4.25
C LEU A 138 -11.04 -20.23 -4.76
N GLN A 139 -10.27 -19.64 -3.87
CA GLN A 139 -9.22 -18.67 -4.21
C GLN A 139 -8.03 -19.38 -4.86
N ASP A 140 -7.33 -18.65 -5.74
CA ASP A 140 -6.04 -19.11 -6.24
C ASP A 140 -4.97 -19.15 -5.11
N GLU A 141 -3.83 -19.74 -5.39
CA GLU A 141 -2.76 -19.92 -4.41
C GLU A 141 -2.28 -18.58 -3.83
N THR A 142 -2.13 -17.56 -4.65
CA THR A 142 -1.68 -16.23 -4.20
C THR A 142 -2.72 -15.57 -3.29
N ALA A 143 -4.00 -15.62 -3.65
CA ALA A 143 -5.08 -15.08 -2.82
C ALA A 143 -5.20 -15.82 -1.49
N GLN A 144 -4.97 -17.14 -1.46
CA GLN A 144 -4.90 -17.93 -0.22
C GLN A 144 -3.72 -17.48 0.67
N VAL A 145 -2.55 -17.23 0.08
CA VAL A 145 -1.38 -16.68 0.80
C VAL A 145 -1.72 -15.33 1.42
N VAL A 146 -2.35 -14.42 0.68
CA VAL A 146 -2.78 -13.10 1.19
C VAL A 146 -3.79 -13.26 2.34
N THR A 147 -4.80 -14.09 2.16
CA THR A 147 -5.83 -14.32 3.18
C THR A 147 -5.22 -14.89 4.46
N LYS A 148 -4.34 -15.87 4.33
CA LYS A 148 -3.62 -16.46 5.46
C LYS A 148 -2.71 -15.43 6.14
N TYR A 149 -1.95 -14.65 5.39
CA TYR A 149 -1.09 -13.59 5.91
C TYR A 149 -1.90 -12.55 6.71
N VAL A 150 -3.02 -12.07 6.19
CA VAL A 150 -3.88 -11.11 6.87
C VAL A 150 -4.45 -11.70 8.17
N ASN A 151 -4.94 -12.92 8.14
CA ASN A 151 -5.60 -13.54 9.29
C ASN A 151 -4.59 -13.98 10.38
N ASP A 152 -3.51 -14.64 9.98
CA ASP A 152 -2.62 -15.31 10.92
C ASP A 152 -1.47 -14.41 11.39
N VAL A 153 -1.05 -13.44 10.56
CA VAL A 153 0.11 -12.61 10.83
C VAL A 153 -0.29 -11.18 11.19
N VAL A 154 -1.07 -10.50 10.34
CA VAL A 154 -1.39 -9.08 10.54
C VAL A 154 -2.44 -8.88 11.63
N THR A 155 -3.56 -9.58 11.56
CA THR A 155 -4.68 -9.39 12.49
C THR A 155 -4.29 -9.49 13.97
N PRO A 156 -3.51 -10.49 14.41
CA PRO A 156 -3.09 -10.57 15.80
C PRO A 156 -1.99 -9.57 16.18
N ASN A 157 -1.34 -8.94 15.21
CA ASN A 157 -0.18 -8.06 15.38
C ASN A 157 -0.37 -6.70 14.71
N CYS A 158 -1.55 -6.11 14.78
CA CYS A 158 -1.82 -4.80 14.19
C CYS A 158 -2.31 -3.79 15.22
N SER A 159 -2.02 -2.52 14.95
CA SER A 159 -2.60 -1.38 15.67
C SER A 159 -4.02 -1.09 15.19
N ALA A 160 -4.75 -0.28 15.94
CA ALA A 160 -5.92 0.39 15.40
C ALA A 160 -5.51 1.29 14.23
N ILE A 161 -6.41 1.40 13.24
CA ILE A 161 -6.20 2.33 12.14
C ILE A 161 -6.16 3.77 12.65
N SER A 162 -5.25 4.57 12.10
CA SER A 162 -5.20 6.00 12.38
C SER A 162 -6.49 6.70 11.96
N PRO A 163 -6.86 7.82 12.61
CA PRO A 163 -7.94 8.67 12.13
C PRO A 163 -7.75 9.09 10.67
N ALA A 164 -8.81 9.62 10.07
CA ALA A 164 -8.74 10.17 8.71
C ALA A 164 -7.61 11.19 8.60
N ILE A 165 -6.92 11.17 7.47
CA ILE A 165 -5.83 12.10 7.18
C ILE A 165 -6.41 13.52 7.20
N PRO A 166 -5.82 14.46 7.96
CA PRO A 166 -6.29 15.85 8.03
C PRO A 166 -6.09 16.58 6.72
N ASP A 167 -6.87 17.63 6.52
CA ASP A 167 -6.73 18.50 5.36
C ASP A 167 -5.31 19.05 5.27
N GLY A 168 -4.76 19.14 4.05
CA GLY A 168 -3.38 19.57 3.80
C GLY A 168 -2.32 18.47 3.90
N ALA A 169 -2.59 17.34 4.54
CA ALA A 169 -1.58 16.29 4.72
C ALA A 169 -1.07 15.69 3.39
N ASN A 170 -1.93 15.57 2.39
CA ASN A 170 -1.51 15.12 1.06
C ASN A 170 -0.54 16.12 0.40
N GLU A 171 -0.78 17.43 0.56
CA GLU A 171 0.14 18.47 0.08
C GLU A 171 1.52 18.39 0.76
N VAL A 172 1.53 18.08 2.07
CA VAL A 172 2.78 17.84 2.81
C VAL A 172 3.50 16.59 2.30
N TYR A 173 2.75 15.52 2.00
CA TYR A 173 3.31 14.28 1.47
C TYR A 173 3.91 14.48 0.07
N ASP A 174 3.22 15.20 -0.81
CA ASP A 174 3.74 15.54 -2.14
C ASP A 174 5.01 16.39 -2.04
N TYR A 175 5.03 17.31 -1.09
CA TYR A 175 6.21 18.12 -0.83
C TYR A 175 7.38 17.29 -0.29
N TYR A 176 7.11 16.32 0.59
CA TYR A 176 8.11 15.37 1.06
C TYR A 176 8.77 14.62 -0.11
N ASN A 177 7.97 14.13 -1.05
CA ASN A 177 8.49 13.41 -2.23
C ASN A 177 9.38 14.30 -3.08
N GLN A 178 9.00 15.57 -3.31
CA GLN A 178 9.85 16.54 -4.02
C GLN A 178 11.20 16.78 -3.32
N LEU A 179 11.23 16.77 -1.99
CA LEU A 179 12.48 16.90 -1.24
C LEU A 179 13.34 15.65 -1.32
N VAL A 180 12.71 14.45 -1.35
CA VAL A 180 13.43 13.19 -1.61
C VAL A 180 14.10 13.25 -2.98
N ASP A 181 13.40 13.67 -4.03
CA ASP A 181 13.98 13.81 -5.36
C ASP A 181 15.20 14.74 -5.35
N LYS A 182 15.13 15.89 -4.68
CA LYS A 182 16.27 16.81 -4.56
C LYS A 182 17.47 16.18 -3.85
N ILE A 183 17.25 15.33 -2.83
CA ILE A 183 18.33 14.59 -2.17
C ILE A 183 18.94 13.57 -3.14
N LEU A 184 18.10 12.81 -3.84
CA LEU A 184 18.56 11.82 -4.82
C LEU A 184 19.40 12.45 -5.94
N TYR A 185 19.05 13.69 -6.38
CA TYR A 185 19.82 14.46 -7.34
C TYR A 185 21.03 15.21 -6.73
N GLY A 186 21.32 15.07 -5.44
CA GLY A 186 22.40 15.77 -4.75
C GLY A 186 22.23 17.29 -4.66
N GLN A 187 20.99 17.78 -4.80
CA GLN A 187 20.66 19.21 -4.78
C GLN A 187 20.41 19.74 -3.37
N MET A 188 20.22 18.85 -2.40
CA MET A 188 19.86 19.19 -1.03
C MET A 188 20.37 18.11 -0.08
N THR A 189 20.80 18.49 1.11
CA THR A 189 21.17 17.56 2.18
C THR A 189 19.91 17.09 2.93
N ALA A 190 20.03 15.97 3.63
CA ALA A 190 18.95 15.44 4.47
C ALA A 190 18.53 16.44 5.57
N GLN A 191 19.45 17.22 6.11
CA GLN A 191 19.18 18.22 7.11
C GLN A 191 18.38 19.39 6.52
N GLU A 192 18.83 19.96 5.41
CA GLU A 192 18.13 21.06 4.72
C GLU A 192 16.71 20.63 4.33
N ALA A 193 16.53 19.42 3.82
CA ALA A 193 15.22 18.89 3.49
C ALA A 193 14.31 18.76 4.72
N ALA A 194 14.85 18.33 5.86
CA ALA A 194 14.07 18.22 7.10
C ALA A 194 13.63 19.58 7.62
N GLU A 195 14.51 20.58 7.59
CA GLU A 195 14.20 21.96 8.00
C GLU A 195 13.15 22.60 7.09
N ASP A 196 13.26 22.38 5.78
CA ASP A 196 12.34 22.91 4.78
C ASP A 196 10.95 22.23 4.88
N LEU A 197 10.92 20.90 5.02
CA LEU A 197 9.68 20.17 5.27
C LEU A 197 8.97 20.63 6.53
N PHE A 198 9.70 20.84 7.62
CA PHE A 198 9.12 21.32 8.88
C PHE A 198 8.48 22.69 8.71
N LYS A 199 9.18 23.61 8.06
CA LYS A 199 8.70 24.97 7.79
C LYS A 199 7.48 24.96 6.87
N MET A 200 7.58 24.31 5.74
CA MET A 200 6.50 24.28 4.74
C MET A 200 5.30 23.47 5.24
N GLY A 201 5.53 22.33 5.89
CA GLY A 201 4.47 21.53 6.47
C GLY A 201 3.64 22.28 7.50
N ASN A 202 4.28 23.04 8.39
CA ASN A 202 3.56 23.90 9.34
C ASN A 202 2.74 24.98 8.63
N GLN A 203 3.24 25.56 7.54
CA GLN A 203 2.48 26.56 6.76
C GLN A 203 1.26 25.93 6.07
N ILE A 204 1.39 24.72 5.53
CA ILE A 204 0.29 24.02 4.88
C ILE A 204 -0.77 23.61 5.92
N MET A 205 -0.35 22.99 7.01
CA MET A 205 -1.25 22.48 8.05
C MET A 205 -1.90 23.58 8.92
N SER A 206 -1.47 24.83 8.80
CA SER A 206 -2.05 25.98 9.52
C SER A 206 -3.08 26.78 8.72
N ARG A 207 -3.37 26.39 7.47
CA ARG A 207 -4.41 26.97 6.62
C ARG A 207 -5.78 26.43 6.97
#